data_24c450d5b21b31755b84ecc67353c808
#
_entry.id   24c450d5b21b31755b84ecc67353c808
#
_cell.length_a   1.000
_cell.length_b   1.000
_cell.length_c   1.000
_cell.angle_alpha   90.00
_cell.angle_beta   90.00
_cell.angle_gamma   90.00
#
_symmetry.space_group_name_H-M   'P 1'
#
loop_
_entity.id
_entity.type
_entity.pdbx_description
1 polymer ?
#
loop_
_entity_poly.entity_id
_entity_poly.type
_entity_poly.pdbx_seq_one_letter_code
_entity_poly.pdbx_strand_id
1 'polypeptide(L)'
;MKGTPLTEPVYNYIVDLFAKEEVALLKQFSERAEAAGIPMISISEEQAKFVAFFVKAIKAKRVLDVGTLFGFSAAIMSRAMGEGGEVVSLEFEPLHARVAKENLASAGISNVTIHEGPALDHMKRFEDNSFDFILIDADKINYINYLKEGLRLIKPGGVIAGDNAMAFGRLMDMDLPEGDPDFESVNAVRRFNAEFAAESSIFGVIIAVGDGMAMGVVNK
;
A
#
# COMPACT_ATOMS: atom_id res chain seq x y z
N MET A 1 -7.82 5.97 -26.86
CA MET A 1 -7.87 6.27 -25.42
C MET A 1 -8.19 7.74 -25.25
N LYS A 2 -9.20 8.11 -24.44
CA LYS A 2 -9.51 9.52 -24.13
C LYS A 2 -8.83 9.84 -22.78
N GLY A 3 -7.65 10.42 -22.81
CA GLY A 3 -6.93 10.82 -21.61
C GLY A 3 -5.51 11.25 -21.95
N THR A 4 -4.92 12.08 -21.09
CA THR A 4 -3.52 12.46 -21.19
C THR A 4 -2.69 11.39 -20.51
N PRO A 5 -1.71 10.75 -21.21
CA PRO A 5 -0.79 9.82 -20.56
C PRO A 5 -0.01 10.53 -19.46
N LEU A 6 0.22 9.84 -18.35
CA LEU A 6 1.12 10.32 -17.31
C LEU A 6 2.57 10.14 -17.81
N THR A 7 3.12 11.23 -18.34
CA THR A 7 4.54 11.29 -18.76
C THR A 7 5.38 11.85 -17.63
N GLU A 8 6.70 11.63 -17.66
CA GLU A 8 7.61 12.15 -16.64
C GLU A 8 7.45 13.68 -16.39
N PRO A 9 7.33 14.56 -17.40
CA PRO A 9 7.08 15.98 -17.16
C PRO A 9 5.74 16.25 -16.45
N VAL A 10 4.69 15.48 -16.75
CA VAL A 10 3.38 15.61 -16.07
C VAL A 10 3.47 15.08 -14.64
N TYR A 11 4.15 13.97 -14.43
CA TYR A 11 4.43 13.43 -13.11
C TYR A 11 5.16 14.47 -12.24
N ASN A 12 6.30 15.01 -12.72
CA ASN A 12 7.08 16.01 -12.00
C ASN A 12 6.25 17.26 -11.66
N TYR A 13 5.40 17.72 -12.59
CA TYR A 13 4.49 18.84 -12.34
C TYR A 13 3.51 18.55 -11.19
N ILE A 14 2.93 17.36 -11.14
CA ILE A 14 2.00 16.95 -10.07
C ILE A 14 2.73 16.87 -8.72
N VAL A 15 3.87 16.20 -8.71
CA VAL A 15 4.69 16.02 -7.49
C VAL A 15 5.17 17.37 -6.95
N ASP A 16 5.64 18.26 -7.82
CA ASP A 16 6.11 19.60 -7.44
C ASP A 16 5.00 20.47 -6.84
N LEU A 17 3.75 20.26 -7.24
CA LEU A 17 2.64 21.04 -6.72
C LEU A 17 2.03 20.45 -5.44
N PHE A 18 1.90 19.13 -5.37
CA PHE A 18 1.03 18.50 -4.37
C PHE A 18 1.75 17.54 -3.41
N ALA A 19 2.95 17.03 -3.75
CA ALA A 19 3.62 15.97 -3.00
C ALA A 19 5.02 16.34 -2.45
N LYS A 20 5.32 17.62 -2.26
CA LYS A 20 6.64 18.09 -1.76
C LYS A 20 7.00 17.51 -0.39
N GLU A 21 6.03 17.36 0.49
CA GLU A 21 6.25 16.80 1.83
C GLU A 21 6.55 15.30 1.74
N GLU A 22 5.88 14.60 0.83
CA GLU A 22 6.10 13.19 0.55
C GLU A 22 7.48 12.96 -0.04
N VAL A 23 7.92 13.79 -0.99
CA VAL A 23 9.31 13.77 -1.54
C VAL A 23 10.34 13.95 -0.44
N ALA A 24 10.17 14.95 0.43
CA ALA A 24 11.11 15.22 1.51
C ALA A 24 11.19 14.05 2.51
N LEU A 25 10.03 13.46 2.83
CA LEU A 25 9.96 12.32 3.75
C LEU A 25 10.57 11.06 3.13
N LEU A 26 10.24 10.78 1.86
CA LEU A 26 10.80 9.64 1.13
C LEU A 26 12.33 9.73 1.07
N LYS A 27 12.86 10.89 0.72
CA LYS A 27 14.31 11.12 0.71
C LYS A 27 14.95 10.86 2.08
N GLN A 28 14.36 11.38 3.15
CA GLN A 28 14.86 11.17 4.51
C GLN A 28 14.88 9.69 4.89
N PHE A 29 13.85 8.93 4.50
CA PHE A 29 13.70 7.53 4.88
C PHE A 29 14.56 6.61 4.01
N SER A 30 14.68 6.91 2.70
CA SER A 30 15.47 6.13 1.77
C SER A 30 16.97 6.19 2.06
N GLU A 31 17.51 7.32 2.52
CA GLU A 31 18.93 7.44 2.89
C GLU A 31 19.36 6.37 3.92
N ARG A 32 18.54 6.12 4.94
CA ARG A 32 18.82 5.08 5.94
C ARG A 32 18.58 3.68 5.39
N ALA A 33 17.54 3.51 4.58
CA ALA A 33 17.20 2.23 3.97
C ALA A 33 18.30 1.77 2.99
N GLU A 34 18.78 2.67 2.12
CA GLU A 34 19.90 2.42 1.20
C GLU A 34 21.18 2.03 1.95
N ALA A 35 21.51 2.78 3.01
CA ALA A 35 22.67 2.47 3.85
C ALA A 35 22.56 1.09 4.54
N ALA A 36 21.35 0.59 4.75
CA ALA A 36 21.08 -0.73 5.29
C ALA A 36 20.95 -1.83 4.21
N GLY A 37 21.02 -1.48 2.92
CA GLY A 37 20.87 -2.41 1.79
C GLY A 37 19.42 -2.84 1.52
N ILE A 38 18.43 -2.06 1.97
CA ILE A 38 17.01 -2.31 1.70
C ILE A 38 16.67 -1.84 0.28
N PRO A 39 15.91 -2.62 -0.51
CA PRO A 39 15.54 -2.24 -1.87
C PRO A 39 14.60 -1.01 -1.89
N MET A 40 14.79 -0.14 -2.89
CA MET A 40 13.98 1.06 -3.07
C MET A 40 12.72 0.76 -3.89
N ILE A 41 11.80 0.03 -3.32
CA ILE A 41 10.56 -0.45 -3.95
C ILE A 41 9.29 0.06 -3.26
N SER A 42 9.38 1.17 -2.54
CA SER A 42 8.20 1.79 -1.91
C SER A 42 7.24 2.39 -2.93
N ILE A 43 6.02 2.67 -2.51
CA ILE A 43 5.08 3.47 -3.30
C ILE A 43 5.71 4.80 -3.70
N SER A 44 5.30 5.36 -4.85
CA SER A 44 5.75 6.66 -5.33
C SER A 44 5.16 7.81 -4.49
N GLU A 45 5.73 9.01 -4.62
CA GLU A 45 5.29 10.19 -3.87
C GLU A 45 3.85 10.59 -4.22
N GLU A 46 3.45 10.44 -5.50
CA GLU A 46 2.08 10.71 -5.92
C GLU A 46 1.10 9.67 -5.37
N GLN A 47 1.49 8.38 -5.36
CA GLN A 47 0.70 7.32 -4.71
C GLN A 47 0.55 7.58 -3.22
N ALA A 48 1.65 7.97 -2.56
CA ALA A 48 1.64 8.33 -1.15
C ALA A 48 0.66 9.47 -0.88
N LYS A 49 0.67 10.53 -1.73
CA LYS A 49 -0.28 11.64 -1.63
C LYS A 49 -1.72 11.19 -1.86
N PHE A 50 -1.93 10.29 -2.82
CA PHE A 50 -3.24 9.74 -3.12
C PHE A 50 -3.78 8.91 -1.94
N VAL A 51 -2.98 8.02 -1.35
CA VAL A 51 -3.34 7.25 -0.16
C VAL A 51 -3.66 8.19 1.02
N ALA A 52 -2.81 9.19 1.26
CA ALA A 52 -3.05 10.20 2.30
C ALA A 52 -4.39 10.93 2.11
N PHE A 53 -4.72 11.30 0.87
CA PHE A 53 -5.99 11.92 0.54
C PHE A 53 -7.19 11.05 0.96
N PHE A 54 -7.16 9.75 0.62
CA PHE A 54 -8.26 8.83 0.97
C PHE A 54 -8.35 8.58 2.47
N VAL A 55 -7.25 8.31 3.14
CA VAL A 55 -7.21 8.14 4.60
C VAL A 55 -7.81 9.36 5.30
N LYS A 56 -7.48 10.57 4.83
CA LYS A 56 -8.04 11.81 5.36
C LYS A 56 -9.52 12.00 4.99
N ALA A 57 -9.90 11.72 3.74
CA ALA A 57 -11.26 11.90 3.24
C ALA A 57 -12.29 11.04 3.99
N ILE A 58 -11.95 9.78 4.28
CA ILE A 58 -12.80 8.86 5.04
C ILE A 58 -12.67 9.07 6.56
N LYS A 59 -11.79 9.98 7.00
CA LYS A 59 -11.51 10.24 8.42
C LYS A 59 -11.10 8.98 9.18
N ALA A 60 -10.27 8.16 8.54
CA ALA A 60 -9.80 6.90 9.11
C ALA A 60 -9.18 7.11 10.49
N LYS A 61 -9.46 6.22 11.43
CA LYS A 61 -8.91 6.20 12.78
C LYS A 61 -8.04 4.98 13.03
N ARG A 62 -8.27 3.88 12.33
CA ARG A 62 -7.46 2.69 12.42
C ARG A 62 -7.15 2.16 11.02
N VAL A 63 -5.86 2.08 10.71
CA VAL A 63 -5.36 1.71 9.39
C VAL A 63 -4.46 0.49 9.51
N LEU A 64 -4.61 -0.46 8.57
CA LEU A 64 -3.72 -1.60 8.41
C LEU A 64 -2.86 -1.41 7.16
N ASP A 65 -1.56 -1.54 7.33
CA ASP A 65 -0.53 -1.50 6.30
C ASP A 65 0.12 -2.88 6.18
N VAL A 66 -0.12 -3.57 5.08
CA VAL A 66 0.42 -4.92 4.82
C VAL A 66 1.62 -4.78 3.90
N GLY A 67 2.82 -4.78 4.50
CA GLY A 67 4.10 -4.48 3.86
C GLY A 67 4.63 -3.11 4.29
N THR A 68 5.54 -3.10 5.27
CA THR A 68 6.10 -1.86 5.85
C THR A 68 7.30 -1.35 5.10
N LEU A 69 8.17 -2.25 4.63
CA LEU A 69 9.47 -1.97 4.07
C LEU A 69 10.29 -1.07 5.03
N PHE A 70 10.59 0.17 4.66
CA PHE A 70 11.28 1.14 5.53
C PHE A 70 10.35 2.20 6.16
N GLY A 71 9.02 1.98 6.14
CA GLY A 71 8.03 2.73 6.91
C GLY A 71 7.42 3.94 6.21
N PHE A 72 7.63 4.13 4.89
CA PHE A 72 7.15 5.32 4.19
C PHE A 72 5.62 5.37 4.10
N SER A 73 4.95 4.31 3.62
CA SER A 73 3.48 4.19 3.57
C SER A 73 2.84 4.40 4.94
N ALA A 74 3.37 3.74 5.96
CA ALA A 74 2.89 3.86 7.33
C ALA A 74 2.99 5.30 7.85
N ALA A 75 4.10 5.99 7.58
CA ALA A 75 4.31 7.39 7.97
C ALA A 75 3.32 8.34 7.30
N ILE A 76 3.08 8.15 5.99
CA ILE A 76 2.13 8.95 5.22
C ILE A 76 0.70 8.78 5.75
N MET A 77 0.27 7.54 5.98
CA MET A 77 -1.05 7.27 6.53
C MET A 77 -1.20 7.83 7.95
N SER A 78 -0.17 7.68 8.80
CA SER A 78 -0.12 8.26 10.14
C SER A 78 -0.35 9.78 10.11
N ARG A 79 0.38 10.51 9.27
CA ARG A 79 0.24 11.98 9.13
C ARG A 79 -1.14 12.39 8.61
N ALA A 80 -1.76 11.58 7.74
CA ALA A 80 -3.06 11.87 7.15
C ALA A 80 -4.23 11.74 8.14
N MET A 81 -4.13 10.83 9.13
CA MET A 81 -5.22 10.55 10.08
C MET A 81 -5.45 11.65 11.12
N GLY A 82 -4.43 12.41 11.49
CA GLY A 82 -4.51 13.38 12.58
C GLY A 82 -4.61 12.74 13.98
N GLU A 83 -5.05 13.51 14.97
CA GLU A 83 -5.07 13.08 16.36
C GLU A 83 -5.98 11.86 16.62
N GLY A 84 -5.49 10.94 17.45
CA GLY A 84 -6.20 9.75 17.89
C GLY A 84 -6.31 8.65 16.84
N GLY A 85 -5.61 8.77 15.70
CA GLY A 85 -5.48 7.70 14.74
C GLY A 85 -4.31 6.78 15.05
N GLU A 86 -4.39 5.51 14.66
CA GLU A 86 -3.30 4.53 14.74
C GLU A 86 -3.09 3.80 13.42
N VAL A 87 -1.83 3.51 13.09
CA VAL A 87 -1.44 2.60 12.02
C VAL A 87 -0.90 1.32 12.63
N VAL A 88 -1.44 0.20 12.19
CA VAL A 88 -0.85 -1.12 12.41
C VAL A 88 -0.16 -1.51 11.12
N SER A 89 1.15 -1.75 11.15
CA SER A 89 1.94 -2.10 9.97
C SER A 89 2.59 -3.47 10.15
N LEU A 90 2.60 -4.28 9.11
CA LEU A 90 3.06 -5.66 9.15
C LEU A 90 4.31 -5.81 8.27
N GLU A 91 5.39 -6.35 8.83
CA GLU A 91 6.65 -6.51 8.13
C GLU A 91 7.25 -7.89 8.39
N PHE A 92 7.59 -8.58 7.31
CA PHE A 92 8.18 -9.92 7.41
C PHE A 92 9.65 -9.90 7.77
N GLU A 93 10.41 -8.94 7.21
CA GLU A 93 11.86 -8.87 7.35
C GLU A 93 12.27 -8.07 8.59
N PRO A 94 12.96 -8.65 9.58
CA PRO A 94 13.35 -7.95 10.81
C PRO A 94 14.23 -6.72 10.56
N LEU A 95 15.08 -6.74 9.51
CA LEU A 95 15.91 -5.61 9.12
C LEU A 95 15.04 -4.42 8.68
N HIS A 96 14.05 -4.67 7.83
CA HIS A 96 13.11 -3.66 7.34
C HIS A 96 12.32 -3.06 8.51
N ALA A 97 11.75 -3.90 9.37
CA ALA A 97 10.99 -3.47 10.54
C ALA A 97 11.83 -2.59 11.48
N ARG A 98 13.10 -2.93 11.71
CA ARG A 98 14.02 -2.12 12.53
C ARG A 98 14.24 -0.74 11.90
N VAL A 99 14.60 -0.69 10.60
CA VAL A 99 14.85 0.56 9.88
C VAL A 99 13.59 1.42 9.82
N ALA A 100 12.42 0.81 9.61
CA ALA A 100 11.14 1.50 9.64
C ALA A 100 10.88 2.16 11.01
N LYS A 101 11.12 1.46 12.12
CA LYS A 101 10.99 2.02 13.49
C LYS A 101 11.93 3.22 13.70
N GLU A 102 13.17 3.12 13.22
CA GLU A 102 14.16 4.21 13.30
C GLU A 102 13.71 5.42 12.44
N ASN A 103 13.19 5.18 11.25
CA ASN A 103 12.65 6.20 10.37
C ASN A 103 11.46 6.93 11.00
N LEU A 104 10.47 6.18 11.49
CA LEU A 104 9.29 6.74 12.16
C LEU A 104 9.67 7.58 13.38
N ALA A 105 10.58 7.07 14.21
CA ALA A 105 11.08 7.80 15.38
C ALA A 105 11.78 9.11 14.97
N SER A 106 12.60 9.10 13.90
CA SER A 106 13.29 10.29 13.41
C SER A 106 12.35 11.36 12.85
N ALA A 107 11.17 10.95 12.39
CA ALA A 107 10.10 11.83 11.92
C ALA A 107 9.10 12.25 13.01
N GLY A 108 9.33 11.85 14.28
CA GLY A 108 8.45 12.15 15.41
C GLY A 108 7.10 11.42 15.35
N ILE A 109 7.01 10.32 14.63
CA ILE A 109 5.78 9.53 14.45
C ILE A 109 5.73 8.44 15.51
N SER A 110 4.72 8.48 16.38
CA SER A 110 4.58 7.57 17.53
C SER A 110 3.30 6.71 17.50
N ASN A 111 2.41 6.96 16.57
CA ASN A 111 1.11 6.24 16.44
C ASN A 111 1.14 5.13 15.40
N VAL A 112 2.33 4.61 15.08
CA VAL A 112 2.52 3.45 14.21
C VAL A 112 3.06 2.29 15.03
N THR A 113 2.38 1.15 14.99
CA THR A 113 2.85 -0.10 15.60
C THR A 113 3.25 -1.07 14.50
N ILE A 114 4.51 -1.52 14.51
CA ILE A 114 5.03 -2.51 13.54
C ILE A 114 5.07 -3.88 14.18
N HIS A 115 4.36 -4.84 13.58
CA HIS A 115 4.42 -6.26 13.92
C HIS A 115 5.35 -7.00 12.96
N GLU A 116 6.36 -7.68 13.51
CA GLU A 116 7.33 -8.47 12.74
C GLU A 116 6.84 -9.91 12.55
N GLY A 117 7.00 -10.44 11.34
CA GLY A 117 6.66 -11.81 10.96
C GLY A 117 5.61 -11.90 9.85
N PRO A 118 5.11 -13.12 9.55
CA PRO A 118 4.15 -13.34 8.49
C PRO A 118 2.86 -12.54 8.69
N ALA A 119 2.50 -11.72 7.71
CA ALA A 119 1.37 -10.80 7.82
C ALA A 119 0.04 -11.55 8.09
N LEU A 120 -0.21 -12.68 7.44
CA LEU A 120 -1.43 -13.47 7.62
C LEU A 120 -1.59 -13.99 9.07
N ASP A 121 -0.49 -14.28 9.76
CA ASP A 121 -0.54 -14.75 11.14
C ASP A 121 -0.95 -13.63 12.12
N HIS A 122 -0.55 -12.40 11.81
CA HIS A 122 -1.00 -11.22 12.55
C HIS A 122 -2.44 -10.87 12.20
N MET A 123 -2.80 -10.82 10.91
CA MET A 123 -4.14 -10.50 10.45
C MET A 123 -5.21 -11.39 11.11
N LYS A 124 -4.97 -12.71 11.21
CA LYS A 124 -5.87 -13.67 11.86
C LYS A 124 -6.17 -13.38 13.34
N ARG A 125 -5.31 -12.58 14.00
CA ARG A 125 -5.46 -12.24 15.44
C ARG A 125 -6.25 -10.96 15.67
N PHE A 126 -6.43 -10.15 14.63
CA PHE A 126 -7.20 -8.91 14.74
C PHE A 126 -8.69 -9.19 14.70
N GLU A 127 -9.45 -8.33 15.40
CA GLU A 127 -10.91 -8.41 15.47
C GLU A 127 -11.54 -8.05 14.12
N ASP A 128 -12.68 -8.68 13.83
CA ASP A 128 -13.49 -8.38 12.65
C ASP A 128 -13.93 -6.91 12.66
N ASN A 129 -14.06 -6.31 11.49
CA ASN A 129 -14.56 -4.94 11.33
C ASN A 129 -13.82 -3.91 12.21
N SER A 130 -12.49 -4.03 12.31
CA SER A 130 -11.68 -3.20 13.21
C SER A 130 -10.89 -2.11 12.50
N PHE A 131 -10.76 -2.15 11.16
CA PHE A 131 -10.00 -1.17 10.38
C PHE A 131 -10.90 -0.32 9.48
N ASP A 132 -10.54 0.95 9.31
CA ASP A 132 -11.22 1.90 8.43
C ASP A 132 -10.60 1.92 7.03
N PHE A 133 -9.29 1.63 6.93
CA PHE A 133 -8.53 1.56 5.70
C PHE A 133 -7.52 0.41 5.78
N ILE A 134 -7.34 -0.34 4.69
CA ILE A 134 -6.33 -1.39 4.56
C ILE A 134 -5.56 -1.16 3.27
N LEU A 135 -4.23 -1.03 3.36
CA LEU A 135 -3.32 -1.04 2.23
C LEU A 135 -2.62 -2.40 2.14
N ILE A 136 -2.69 -3.05 0.98
CA ILE A 136 -2.00 -4.31 0.66
C ILE A 136 -0.88 -3.99 -0.32
N ASP A 137 0.37 -4.02 0.15
CA ASP A 137 1.57 -3.83 -0.64
C ASP A 137 2.70 -4.74 -0.14
N ALA A 138 2.50 -6.04 -0.27
CA ALA A 138 3.42 -7.08 0.16
C ALA A 138 3.71 -8.07 -0.98
N ASP A 139 4.08 -9.31 -0.66
CA ASP A 139 4.33 -10.37 -1.62
C ASP A 139 3.06 -10.70 -2.43
N LYS A 140 3.16 -10.65 -3.75
CA LYS A 140 2.01 -10.72 -4.66
C LYS A 140 1.32 -12.09 -4.63
N ILE A 141 2.06 -13.14 -4.33
CA ILE A 141 1.54 -14.52 -4.25
C ILE A 141 0.43 -14.64 -3.20
N ASN A 142 0.52 -13.88 -2.11
CA ASN A 142 -0.47 -13.89 -1.02
C ASN A 142 -1.57 -12.83 -1.15
N TYR A 143 -1.62 -12.03 -2.21
CA TYR A 143 -2.60 -10.95 -2.36
C TYR A 143 -4.06 -11.38 -2.19
N ILE A 144 -4.44 -12.54 -2.73
CA ILE A 144 -5.80 -13.10 -2.55
C ILE A 144 -6.07 -13.43 -1.08
N ASN A 145 -5.06 -13.97 -0.37
CA ASN A 145 -5.21 -14.29 1.05
C ASN A 145 -5.31 -13.01 1.89
N TYR A 146 -4.52 -11.98 1.55
CA TYR A 146 -4.62 -10.66 2.19
C TYR A 146 -5.97 -10.00 1.92
N LEU A 147 -6.52 -10.13 0.70
CA LEU A 147 -7.86 -9.63 0.38
C LEU A 147 -8.93 -10.31 1.24
N LYS A 148 -8.91 -11.65 1.35
CA LYS A 148 -9.87 -12.42 2.16
C LYS A 148 -9.85 -12.02 3.63
N GLU A 149 -8.66 -11.93 4.23
CA GLU A 149 -8.54 -11.46 5.61
C GLU A 149 -8.89 -9.96 5.71
N GLY A 150 -8.48 -9.15 4.75
CA GLY A 150 -8.85 -7.73 4.69
C GLY A 150 -10.35 -7.51 4.68
N LEU A 151 -11.09 -8.31 3.92
CA LEU A 151 -12.56 -8.26 3.91
C LEU A 151 -13.17 -8.58 5.27
N ARG A 152 -12.60 -9.49 6.05
CA ARG A 152 -13.02 -9.76 7.41
C ARG A 152 -12.74 -8.58 8.34
N LEU A 153 -11.55 -7.97 8.19
CA LEU A 153 -11.03 -6.95 9.09
C LEU A 153 -11.58 -5.54 8.84
N ILE A 154 -11.95 -5.24 7.59
CA ILE A 154 -12.43 -3.91 7.23
C ILE A 154 -13.84 -3.67 7.76
N LYS A 155 -14.09 -2.47 8.26
CA LYS A 155 -15.44 -2.02 8.67
C LYS A 155 -16.35 -1.85 7.46
N PRO A 156 -17.68 -1.96 7.65
CA PRO A 156 -18.64 -1.49 6.64
C PRO A 156 -18.37 -0.03 6.28
N GLY A 157 -18.30 0.28 4.99
CA GLY A 157 -17.94 1.60 4.49
C GLY A 157 -16.44 1.92 4.51
N GLY A 158 -15.60 1.01 5.01
CA GLY A 158 -14.15 1.13 4.96
C GLY A 158 -13.59 0.87 3.56
N VAL A 159 -12.32 1.18 3.37
CA VAL A 159 -11.64 1.10 2.07
C VAL A 159 -10.51 0.06 2.11
N ILE A 160 -10.48 -0.83 1.11
CA ILE A 160 -9.34 -1.73 0.84
C ILE A 160 -8.64 -1.24 -0.43
N ALA A 161 -7.32 -1.15 -0.38
CA ALA A 161 -6.47 -0.83 -1.51
C ALA A 161 -5.38 -1.89 -1.69
N GLY A 162 -5.11 -2.31 -2.93
CA GLY A 162 -3.99 -3.17 -3.31
C GLY A 162 -3.11 -2.48 -4.33
N ASP A 163 -1.81 -2.38 -4.05
CA ASP A 163 -0.85 -1.76 -4.97
C ASP A 163 -0.44 -2.70 -6.10
N ASN A 164 0.27 -2.15 -7.09
CA ASN A 164 0.76 -2.82 -8.30
C ASN A 164 -0.33 -3.52 -9.13
N ALA A 165 -1.52 -2.93 -9.19
CA ALA A 165 -2.63 -3.49 -9.98
C ALA A 165 -2.32 -3.57 -11.49
N MET A 166 -1.26 -2.88 -11.98
CA MET A 166 -0.78 -2.99 -13.36
C MET A 166 0.38 -3.98 -13.54
N ALA A 167 0.71 -4.74 -12.48
CA ALA A 167 1.69 -5.83 -12.51
C ALA A 167 3.05 -5.39 -13.10
N PHE A 168 3.60 -4.29 -12.59
CA PHE A 168 4.89 -3.74 -13.01
C PHE A 168 4.93 -3.37 -14.51
N GLY A 169 3.81 -2.88 -15.04
CA GLY A 169 3.61 -2.60 -16.45
C GLY A 169 3.41 -3.83 -17.35
N ARG A 170 3.41 -5.04 -16.76
CA ARG A 170 3.33 -6.32 -17.47
C ARG A 170 1.95 -6.98 -17.43
N LEU A 171 0.91 -6.24 -17.01
CA LEU A 171 -0.44 -6.78 -16.88
C LEU A 171 -0.96 -7.44 -18.16
N MET A 172 -0.58 -6.91 -19.33
CA MET A 172 -1.04 -7.38 -20.65
C MET A 172 -0.06 -8.31 -21.35
N ASP A 173 1.04 -8.71 -20.72
CA ASP A 173 2.00 -9.69 -21.26
C ASP A 173 1.42 -11.10 -21.16
N MET A 174 0.45 -11.44 -22.02
CA MET A 174 -0.29 -12.70 -21.93
C MET A 174 0.55 -13.94 -22.20
N ASP A 175 1.65 -13.79 -22.94
CA ASP A 175 2.58 -14.86 -23.33
C ASP A 175 3.82 -14.94 -22.44
N LEU A 176 3.72 -14.42 -21.20
CA LEU A 176 4.82 -14.45 -20.24
C LEU A 176 5.23 -15.90 -19.94
N PRO A 177 6.49 -16.31 -20.19
CA PRO A 177 6.91 -17.70 -19.99
C PRO A 177 7.04 -18.04 -18.50
N GLU A 178 6.76 -19.30 -18.13
CA GLU A 178 6.87 -19.80 -16.74
C GLU A 178 8.28 -19.63 -16.11
N GLY A 179 9.32 -19.52 -16.94
CA GLY A 179 10.70 -19.26 -16.48
C GLY A 179 11.04 -17.77 -16.27
N ASP A 180 10.12 -16.87 -16.55
CA ASP A 180 10.30 -15.42 -16.31
C ASP A 180 10.27 -15.15 -14.80
N PRO A 181 11.20 -14.34 -14.25
CA PRO A 181 11.23 -14.03 -12.81
C PRO A 181 9.93 -13.42 -12.27
N ASP A 182 9.18 -12.71 -13.11
CA ASP A 182 7.94 -12.05 -12.71
C ASP A 182 6.68 -12.88 -12.96
N PHE A 183 6.81 -14.06 -13.56
CA PHE A 183 5.67 -14.89 -13.99
C PHE A 183 4.65 -15.10 -12.88
N GLU A 184 5.11 -15.56 -11.71
CA GLU A 184 4.22 -15.84 -10.59
C GLU A 184 3.56 -14.58 -10.04
N SER A 185 4.33 -13.50 -9.88
CA SER A 185 3.85 -12.21 -9.36
C SER A 185 2.82 -11.57 -10.30
N VAL A 186 3.10 -11.53 -11.61
CA VAL A 186 2.17 -10.98 -12.62
C VAL A 186 0.86 -11.77 -12.64
N ASN A 187 0.93 -13.10 -12.62
CA ASN A 187 -0.26 -13.93 -12.60
C ASN A 187 -1.02 -13.84 -11.27
N ALA A 188 -0.34 -13.65 -10.16
CA ALA A 188 -0.97 -13.40 -8.87
C ALA A 188 -1.75 -12.09 -8.86
N VAL A 189 -1.16 -11.00 -9.40
CA VAL A 189 -1.84 -9.71 -9.55
C VAL A 189 -3.07 -9.81 -10.48
N ARG A 190 -2.96 -10.51 -11.61
CA ARG A 190 -4.11 -10.75 -12.50
C ARG A 190 -5.27 -11.44 -11.78
N ARG A 191 -4.96 -12.49 -11.00
CA ARG A 191 -5.96 -13.20 -10.20
C ARG A 191 -6.55 -12.30 -9.11
N PHE A 192 -5.71 -11.55 -8.42
CA PHE A 192 -6.16 -10.58 -7.41
C PHE A 192 -7.13 -9.57 -8.02
N ASN A 193 -6.78 -8.94 -9.13
CA ASN A 193 -7.64 -7.97 -9.81
C ASN A 193 -8.99 -8.58 -10.20
N ALA A 194 -9.00 -9.82 -10.71
CA ALA A 194 -10.21 -10.51 -11.09
C ALA A 194 -11.10 -10.83 -9.87
N GLU A 195 -10.53 -11.33 -8.78
CA GLU A 195 -11.26 -11.60 -7.54
C GLU A 195 -11.77 -10.32 -6.88
N PHE A 196 -10.94 -9.27 -6.86
CA PHE A 196 -11.33 -7.96 -6.33
C PHE A 196 -12.52 -7.36 -7.09
N ALA A 197 -12.51 -7.48 -8.42
CA ALA A 197 -13.61 -7.00 -9.27
C ALA A 197 -14.88 -7.86 -9.17
N ALA A 198 -14.74 -9.15 -8.88
CA ALA A 198 -15.87 -10.08 -8.76
C ALA A 198 -16.49 -10.07 -7.35
N GLU A 199 -15.82 -9.52 -6.35
CA GLU A 199 -16.29 -9.50 -4.97
C GLU A 199 -17.48 -8.55 -4.82
N SER A 200 -18.66 -9.11 -4.58
CA SER A 200 -19.93 -8.38 -4.57
C SER A 200 -20.07 -7.37 -3.42
N SER A 201 -19.29 -7.53 -2.36
CA SER A 201 -19.26 -6.59 -1.24
C SER A 201 -18.35 -5.38 -1.52
N ILE A 202 -17.58 -5.37 -2.61
CA ILE A 202 -16.68 -4.28 -2.95
C ILE A 202 -17.28 -3.42 -4.08
N PHE A 203 -17.43 -2.13 -3.84
CA PHE A 203 -17.57 -1.15 -4.91
C PHE A 203 -16.17 -0.68 -5.31
N GLY A 204 -15.59 -1.33 -6.32
CA GLY A 204 -14.18 -1.25 -6.65
C GLY A 204 -13.85 -0.60 -7.99
N VAL A 205 -12.59 -0.15 -8.11
CA VAL A 205 -12.00 0.45 -9.31
C VAL A 205 -10.50 0.19 -9.33
N ILE A 206 -9.88 0.15 -10.51
CA ILE A 206 -8.42 0.30 -10.65
C ILE A 206 -8.13 1.73 -11.07
N ILE A 207 -7.27 2.40 -10.30
CA ILE A 207 -6.85 3.79 -10.54
C ILE A 207 -5.41 3.75 -11.05
N ALA A 208 -5.17 4.46 -12.16
CA ALA A 208 -3.86 4.56 -12.80
C ALA A 208 -3.00 5.62 -12.08
N VAL A 209 -2.57 5.31 -10.86
CA VAL A 209 -1.59 6.08 -10.08
C VAL A 209 -0.41 5.16 -9.77
N GLY A 210 0.82 5.61 -9.99
CA GLY A 210 2.00 4.74 -9.92
C GLY A 210 1.86 3.51 -10.81
N ASP A 211 2.11 2.32 -10.26
CA ASP A 211 1.89 1.03 -10.95
C ASP A 211 0.43 0.52 -10.85
N GLY A 212 -0.52 1.45 -10.68
CA GLY A 212 -1.94 1.15 -10.53
C GLY A 212 -2.31 0.67 -9.14
N MET A 213 -3.48 1.13 -8.68
CA MET A 213 -4.02 0.73 -7.38
C MET A 213 -5.46 0.22 -7.54
N ALA A 214 -5.69 -1.04 -7.19
CA ALA A 214 -7.04 -1.55 -7.02
C ALA A 214 -7.59 -1.02 -5.69
N MET A 215 -8.69 -0.29 -5.73
CA MET A 215 -9.26 0.33 -4.53
C MET A 215 -10.77 0.16 -4.51
N GLY A 216 -11.34 -0.10 -3.34
CA GLY A 216 -12.77 -0.24 -3.21
C GLY A 216 -13.31 0.04 -1.82
N VAL A 217 -14.54 0.55 -1.81
CA VAL A 217 -15.34 0.70 -0.59
C VAL A 217 -16.08 -0.60 -0.33
N VAL A 218 -16.01 -1.10 0.90
CA VAL A 218 -16.65 -2.36 1.28
C VAL A 218 -18.04 -2.11 1.86
N ASN A 219 -19.05 -2.65 1.20
CA ASN A 219 -20.46 -2.59 1.60
C ASN A 219 -20.87 -3.94 2.15
N LYS A 220 -20.84 -4.10 3.47
CA LYS A 220 -21.30 -5.32 4.19
C LYS A 220 -22.69 -5.12 4.73
#